data_a4a5192d83c664a0e992497d9ab3762f
#
_entry.id   a4a5192d83c664a0e992497d9ab3762f
#
_cell.length_a   1.000
_cell.length_b   1.000
_cell.length_c   1.000
_cell.angle_alpha   90.00
_cell.angle_beta   90.00
_cell.angle_gamma   90.00
#
_symmetry.space_group_name_H-M   'P 1'
#
loop_
_entity.id
_entity.type
_entity.pdbx_description
1 polymer ?
#
loop_
_entity_poly.entity_id
_entity_poly.type
_entity_poly.pdbx_seq_one_letter_code
_entity_poly.pdbx_strand_id
1 'polypeptide(L)'
;MAILVLGGAGYIGSHMVDRLVEKGQEKVVVVDSLVTGHRAAVHPDAIFYQGDLSDQDFMRKVFKENPDVDAVIHFAAYSLVGESMEKPLKYFDNNTAGMVKLLEVMNECGVKYIVFSSTAATYGIPEEIPILETTPQKPINPYGESKLMMETIMKWSDQAYGIKYVPLRYFNVAGAKPDGSIGEDHGPETHLL
;
A
#
# COMPACT_ATOMS: atom_id res chain seq x y z
N MET A 1 7.47 19.17 -4.67
CA MET A 1 6.97 17.82 -5.01
C MET A 1 6.66 17.09 -3.69
N ALA A 2 5.44 16.63 -3.51
CA ALA A 2 5.06 15.88 -2.31
C ALA A 2 4.79 14.41 -2.65
N ILE A 3 5.02 13.52 -1.68
CA ILE A 3 4.71 12.10 -1.79
C ILE A 3 3.60 11.77 -0.78
N LEU A 4 2.54 11.13 -1.26
CA LEU A 4 1.47 10.59 -0.43
C LEU A 4 1.75 9.12 -0.11
N VAL A 5 1.82 8.78 1.18
CA VAL A 5 1.99 7.40 1.66
C VAL A 5 0.67 6.94 2.28
N LEU A 6 0.02 5.95 1.65
CA LEU A 6 -1.19 5.30 2.15
C LEU A 6 -0.80 4.08 2.98
N GLY A 7 -1.35 3.98 4.19
CA GLY A 7 -0.93 2.97 5.16
C GLY A 7 0.39 3.31 5.85
N GLY A 8 0.70 4.62 5.96
CA GLY A 8 1.97 5.10 6.51
C GLY A 8 2.11 5.02 8.04
N ALA A 9 1.07 4.56 8.75
CA ALA A 9 1.11 4.26 10.17
C ALA A 9 1.31 2.75 10.48
N GLY A 10 1.32 1.91 9.44
CA GLY A 10 1.62 0.49 9.53
C GLY A 10 3.13 0.21 9.54
N TYR A 11 3.51 -1.04 9.73
CA TYR A 11 4.91 -1.47 9.84
C TYR A 11 5.79 -1.00 8.65
N ILE A 12 5.51 -1.45 7.44
CA ILE A 12 6.32 -1.10 6.26
C ILE A 12 6.17 0.40 5.92
N GLY A 13 4.94 0.91 6.03
CA GLY A 13 4.63 2.29 5.69
C GLY A 13 5.35 3.30 6.57
N SER A 14 5.44 3.08 7.89
CA SER A 14 6.14 3.96 8.83
C SER A 14 7.64 4.04 8.54
N HIS A 15 8.27 2.90 8.22
CA HIS A 15 9.68 2.88 7.79
C HIS A 15 9.90 3.66 6.47
N MET A 16 8.94 3.56 5.52
CA MET A 16 9.02 4.35 4.28
C MET A 16 8.88 5.83 4.56
N VAL A 17 7.93 6.25 5.40
CA VAL A 17 7.74 7.65 5.80
C VAL A 17 9.02 8.20 6.44
N ASP A 18 9.56 7.48 7.43
CA ASP A 18 10.81 7.84 8.11
C ASP A 18 11.96 7.98 7.09
N ARG A 19 12.10 7.02 6.19
CA ARG A 19 13.15 7.04 5.17
C ARG A 19 13.02 8.17 4.17
N LEU A 20 11.81 8.54 3.77
CA LEU A 20 11.57 9.68 2.89
C LEU A 20 11.98 11.00 3.57
N VAL A 21 11.60 11.19 4.84
CA VAL A 21 11.98 12.38 5.61
C VAL A 21 13.49 12.43 5.81
N GLU A 22 14.14 11.34 6.23
CA GLU A 22 15.59 11.27 6.38
C GLU A 22 16.37 11.58 5.07
N LYS A 23 15.80 11.22 3.92
CA LYS A 23 16.39 11.50 2.61
C LYS A 23 16.15 12.93 2.12
N GLY A 24 15.50 13.76 2.91
CA GLY A 24 15.23 15.15 2.59
C GLY A 24 14.07 15.36 1.63
N GLN A 25 13.11 14.43 1.58
CA GLN A 25 11.85 14.68 0.87
C GLN A 25 11.12 15.84 1.54
N GLU A 26 10.96 16.94 0.84
CA GLU A 26 10.46 18.21 1.39
C GLU A 26 9.07 18.11 2.02
N LYS A 27 8.21 17.25 1.46
CA LYS A 27 6.85 17.07 1.95
C LYS A 27 6.41 15.63 1.82
N VAL A 28 6.09 15.01 2.96
CA VAL A 28 5.51 13.66 3.04
C VAL A 28 4.13 13.78 3.65
N VAL A 29 3.11 13.30 2.94
CA VAL A 29 1.72 13.24 3.39
C VAL A 29 1.38 11.79 3.69
N VAL A 30 0.73 11.53 4.81
CA VAL A 30 0.34 10.19 5.25
C VAL A 30 -1.17 10.12 5.40
N VAL A 31 -1.77 9.09 4.83
CA VAL A 31 -3.16 8.70 5.10
C VAL A 31 -3.17 7.30 5.68
N ASP A 32 -3.85 7.13 6.82
CA ASP A 32 -4.02 5.84 7.47
C ASP A 32 -5.33 5.82 8.27
N SER A 33 -6.04 4.70 8.24
CA SER A 33 -7.28 4.51 9.00
C SER A 33 -7.04 4.22 10.48
N LEU A 34 -5.83 3.82 10.85
CA LEU A 34 -5.41 3.33 12.17
C LEU A 34 -6.17 2.06 12.63
N VAL A 35 -6.68 1.25 11.70
CA VAL A 35 -7.32 -0.04 12.03
C VAL A 35 -6.27 -1.06 12.51
N THR A 36 -5.08 -1.04 11.89
CA THR A 36 -3.94 -1.88 12.26
C THR A 36 -2.66 -1.10 12.49
N GLY A 37 -2.61 0.15 12.01
CA GLY A 37 -1.47 1.05 12.18
C GLY A 37 -1.53 1.84 13.49
N HIS A 38 -0.39 2.39 13.88
CA HIS A 38 -0.24 3.17 15.11
C HIS A 38 0.15 4.62 14.81
N ARG A 39 -0.63 5.59 15.30
CA ARG A 39 -0.30 7.03 15.11
C ARG A 39 1.12 7.38 15.58
N ALA A 40 1.60 6.73 16.63
CA ALA A 40 2.94 6.95 17.18
C ALA A 40 4.08 6.52 16.22
N ALA A 41 3.81 5.64 15.25
CA ALA A 41 4.78 5.22 14.26
C ALA A 41 4.97 6.23 13.11
N VAL A 42 4.08 7.21 12.98
CA VAL A 42 4.18 8.24 11.92
C VAL A 42 5.17 9.31 12.33
N HIS A 43 6.17 9.55 11.46
CA HIS A 43 7.19 10.58 11.68
C HIS A 43 6.57 11.96 11.98
N PRO A 44 7.07 12.72 12.98
CA PRO A 44 6.46 13.99 13.40
C PRO A 44 6.44 15.07 12.31
N ASP A 45 7.39 15.05 11.37
CA ASP A 45 7.47 16.00 10.27
C ASP A 45 6.55 15.64 9.09
N ALA A 46 5.89 14.49 9.11
CA ALA A 46 4.91 14.13 8.09
C ALA A 46 3.53 14.73 8.38
N ILE A 47 2.85 15.18 7.33
CA ILE A 47 1.46 15.66 7.42
C ILE A 47 0.56 14.42 7.50
N PHE A 48 -0.18 14.28 8.59
CA PHE A 48 -1.01 13.10 8.83
C PHE A 48 -2.51 13.39 8.70
N TYR A 49 -3.18 12.55 7.95
CA TYR A 49 -4.64 12.49 7.84
C TYR A 49 -5.15 11.12 8.29
N GLN A 50 -6.03 11.10 9.27
CA GLN A 50 -6.71 9.87 9.67
C GLN A 50 -7.97 9.70 8.84
N GLY A 51 -8.06 8.59 8.10
CA GLY A 51 -9.23 8.27 7.29
C GLY A 51 -9.02 7.04 6.41
N ASP A 52 -10.10 6.62 5.76
CA ASP A 52 -10.10 5.48 4.87
C ASP A 52 -9.88 5.93 3.41
N LEU A 53 -8.96 5.27 2.72
CA LEU A 53 -8.67 5.55 1.31
C LEU A 53 -9.86 5.25 0.37
N SER A 54 -10.81 4.43 0.81
CA SER A 54 -12.03 4.12 0.06
C SER A 54 -13.09 5.22 0.15
N ASP A 55 -12.93 6.19 1.06
CA ASP A 55 -13.74 7.41 1.10
C ASP A 55 -13.20 8.41 0.08
N GLN A 56 -13.85 8.47 -1.07
CA GLN A 56 -13.41 9.32 -2.18
C GLN A 56 -13.48 10.81 -1.85
N ASP A 57 -14.46 11.26 -1.09
CA ASP A 57 -14.59 12.68 -0.73
C ASP A 57 -13.48 13.09 0.25
N PHE A 58 -13.15 12.20 1.18
CA PHE A 58 -11.97 12.38 2.04
C PHE A 58 -10.68 12.44 1.21
N MET A 59 -10.48 11.52 0.27
CA MET A 59 -9.29 11.51 -0.57
C MET A 59 -9.21 12.74 -1.49
N ARG A 60 -10.32 13.19 -2.08
CA ARG A 60 -10.38 14.47 -2.82
C ARG A 60 -9.96 15.65 -1.97
N LYS A 61 -10.41 15.69 -0.70
CA LYS A 61 -9.98 16.71 0.26
C LYS A 61 -8.47 16.65 0.49
N VAL A 62 -7.90 15.47 0.75
CA VAL A 62 -6.45 15.30 0.96
C VAL A 62 -5.65 15.82 -0.24
N PHE A 63 -6.01 15.45 -1.46
CA PHE A 63 -5.33 15.94 -2.67
C PHE A 63 -5.52 17.45 -2.88
N LYS A 64 -6.71 17.98 -2.60
CA LYS A 64 -6.98 19.42 -2.71
C LYS A 64 -6.15 20.26 -1.73
N GLU A 65 -5.97 19.77 -0.50
CA GLU A 65 -5.13 20.44 0.51
C GLU A 65 -3.63 20.26 0.23
N ASN A 66 -3.26 19.28 -0.62
CA ASN A 66 -1.90 18.96 -1.00
C ASN A 66 -1.75 18.87 -2.54
N PRO A 67 -1.96 19.98 -3.26
CA PRO A 67 -2.00 19.99 -4.73
C PRO A 67 -0.62 19.71 -5.39
N ASP A 68 0.43 19.69 -4.61
CA ASP A 68 1.81 19.37 -5.00
C ASP A 68 2.15 17.87 -4.86
N VAL A 69 1.17 17.03 -4.49
CA VAL A 69 1.34 15.57 -4.51
C VAL A 69 1.49 15.09 -5.95
N ASP A 70 2.63 14.48 -6.23
CA ASP A 70 3.03 13.99 -7.54
C ASP A 70 2.97 12.46 -7.65
N ALA A 71 3.23 11.77 -6.53
CA ALA A 71 3.23 10.32 -6.47
C ALA A 71 2.58 9.77 -5.20
N VAL A 72 2.02 8.57 -5.34
CA VAL A 72 1.45 7.77 -4.25
C VAL A 72 2.32 6.55 -3.99
N ILE A 73 2.60 6.24 -2.72
CA ILE A 73 3.14 4.94 -2.29
C ILE A 73 2.06 4.25 -1.47
N HIS A 74 1.64 3.09 -1.92
CA HIS A 74 0.45 2.41 -1.39
C HIS A 74 0.80 1.14 -0.63
N PHE A 75 0.74 1.21 0.71
CA PHE A 75 0.90 0.07 1.62
C PHE A 75 -0.43 -0.38 2.25
N ALA A 76 -1.46 0.47 2.24
CA ALA A 76 -2.72 0.21 2.91
C ALA A 76 -3.45 -1.02 2.33
N ALA A 77 -3.60 -2.08 3.12
CA ALA A 77 -4.34 -3.28 2.74
C ALA A 77 -4.53 -4.20 3.95
N TYR A 78 -5.53 -5.06 3.94
CA TYR A 78 -5.50 -6.25 4.78
C TYR A 78 -4.53 -7.28 4.18
N SER A 79 -3.71 -7.93 5.01
CA SER A 79 -2.58 -8.76 4.58
C SER A 79 -2.52 -10.17 5.22
N LEU A 80 -3.45 -10.51 6.13
CA LEU A 80 -3.46 -11.80 6.82
C LEU A 80 -3.99 -12.90 5.90
N VAL A 81 -3.11 -13.77 5.40
CA VAL A 81 -3.46 -14.85 4.48
C VAL A 81 -4.52 -15.79 5.11
N GLY A 82 -4.34 -16.21 6.35
CA GLY A 82 -5.30 -17.07 7.07
C GLY A 82 -6.69 -16.44 7.15
N GLU A 83 -6.79 -15.17 7.59
CA GLU A 83 -8.07 -14.47 7.66
C GLU A 83 -8.72 -14.34 6.27
N SER A 84 -7.92 -14.18 5.21
CA SER A 84 -8.47 -14.06 3.86
C SER A 84 -9.23 -15.31 3.42
N MET A 85 -8.80 -16.49 3.88
CA MET A 85 -9.49 -17.76 3.60
C MET A 85 -10.85 -17.86 4.31
N GLU A 86 -10.98 -17.22 5.47
CA GLU A 86 -12.22 -17.21 6.25
C GLU A 86 -13.17 -16.09 5.83
N LYS A 87 -12.62 -14.93 5.45
CA LYS A 87 -13.37 -13.69 5.14
C LYS A 87 -12.97 -13.10 3.78
N PRO A 88 -13.10 -13.83 2.66
CA PRO A 88 -12.59 -13.39 1.36
C PRO A 88 -13.19 -12.05 0.90
N LEU A 89 -14.49 -11.83 1.13
CA LEU A 89 -15.17 -10.61 0.71
C LEU A 89 -14.60 -9.36 1.39
N LYS A 90 -14.16 -9.45 2.64
CA LYS A 90 -13.46 -8.36 3.34
C LYS A 90 -12.21 -7.92 2.58
N TYR A 91 -11.46 -8.87 2.02
CA TYR A 91 -10.23 -8.59 1.27
C TYR A 91 -10.52 -8.00 -0.11
N PHE A 92 -11.52 -8.53 -0.81
CA PHE A 92 -11.89 -7.98 -2.12
C PHE A 92 -12.49 -6.58 -1.99
N ASP A 93 -13.34 -6.33 -1.00
CA ASP A 93 -13.92 -5.01 -0.77
C ASP A 93 -12.84 -3.99 -0.37
N ASN A 94 -12.07 -4.27 0.66
CA ASN A 94 -11.05 -3.33 1.14
C ASN A 94 -9.91 -3.13 0.12
N ASN A 95 -9.29 -4.21 -0.36
CA ASN A 95 -8.11 -4.11 -1.18
C ASN A 95 -8.47 -3.74 -2.62
N THR A 96 -9.34 -4.53 -3.25
CA THR A 96 -9.63 -4.40 -4.69
C THR A 96 -10.56 -3.21 -4.98
N ALA A 97 -11.70 -3.10 -4.28
CA ALA A 97 -12.61 -1.98 -4.48
C ALA A 97 -12.01 -0.66 -3.98
N GLY A 98 -11.22 -0.71 -2.88
CA GLY A 98 -10.46 0.46 -2.41
C GLY A 98 -9.49 0.99 -3.46
N MET A 99 -8.76 0.11 -4.17
CA MET A 99 -7.87 0.50 -5.26
C MET A 99 -8.62 1.19 -6.41
N VAL A 100 -9.78 0.68 -6.80
CA VAL A 100 -10.60 1.32 -7.85
C VAL A 100 -10.92 2.76 -7.47
N LYS A 101 -11.47 2.96 -6.27
CA LYS A 101 -11.84 4.28 -5.75
C LYS A 101 -10.65 5.25 -5.67
N LEU A 102 -9.49 4.74 -5.23
CA LEU A 102 -8.25 5.54 -5.18
C LEU A 102 -7.84 6.01 -6.58
N LEU A 103 -7.79 5.09 -7.56
CA LEU A 103 -7.35 5.41 -8.92
C LEU A 103 -8.32 6.38 -9.64
N GLU A 104 -9.62 6.31 -9.35
CA GLU A 104 -10.60 7.30 -9.82
C GLU A 104 -10.23 8.71 -9.30
N VAL A 105 -10.00 8.85 -7.99
CA VAL A 105 -9.64 10.15 -7.40
C VAL A 105 -8.25 10.62 -7.88
N MET A 106 -7.26 9.72 -8.00
CA MET A 106 -5.95 10.05 -8.57
C MET A 106 -6.10 10.61 -9.99
N ASN A 107 -6.93 9.97 -10.82
CA ASN A 107 -7.17 10.45 -12.19
C ASN A 107 -7.86 11.81 -12.22
N GLU A 108 -8.88 12.02 -11.39
CA GLU A 108 -9.58 13.32 -11.23
C GLU A 108 -8.64 14.44 -10.81
N CYS A 109 -7.71 14.14 -9.88
CA CYS A 109 -6.73 15.10 -9.34
C CYS A 109 -5.45 15.23 -10.19
N GLY A 110 -5.31 14.47 -11.27
CA GLY A 110 -4.16 14.53 -12.17
C GLY A 110 -2.89 13.86 -11.63
N VAL A 111 -2.96 13.08 -10.55
CA VAL A 111 -1.83 12.32 -9.98
C VAL A 111 -1.59 11.06 -10.78
N LYS A 112 -0.38 10.92 -11.37
CA LYS A 112 -0.11 9.91 -12.39
C LYS A 112 0.91 8.85 -12.02
N TYR A 113 1.45 8.86 -10.81
CA TYR A 113 2.46 7.89 -10.38
C TYR A 113 2.04 7.16 -9.12
N ILE A 114 2.12 5.81 -9.13
CA ILE A 114 1.85 4.98 -7.96
C ILE A 114 2.89 3.86 -7.84
N VAL A 115 3.49 3.74 -6.66
CA VAL A 115 4.26 2.56 -6.24
C VAL A 115 3.38 1.72 -5.33
N PHE A 116 3.21 0.47 -5.66
CA PHE A 116 2.26 -0.42 -5.00
C PHE A 116 2.93 -1.57 -4.28
N SER A 117 2.62 -1.73 -3.00
CA SER A 117 2.99 -2.91 -2.21
C SER A 117 2.16 -4.11 -2.65
N SER A 118 2.68 -4.86 -3.62
CA SER A 118 2.16 -6.16 -4.00
C SER A 118 2.78 -7.27 -3.14
N THR A 119 2.69 -8.52 -3.53
CA THR A 119 3.11 -9.66 -2.72
C THR A 119 3.60 -10.84 -3.56
N ALA A 120 4.53 -11.62 -3.02
CA ALA A 120 4.91 -12.92 -3.57
C ALA A 120 3.74 -13.92 -3.59
N ALA A 121 2.70 -13.73 -2.76
CA ALA A 121 1.49 -14.56 -2.77
C ALA A 121 0.74 -14.56 -4.11
N THR A 122 1.00 -13.58 -5.00
CA THR A 122 0.47 -13.58 -6.36
C THR A 122 0.98 -14.73 -7.21
N TYR A 123 2.18 -15.26 -6.92
CA TYR A 123 2.76 -16.39 -7.66
C TYR A 123 2.15 -17.74 -7.26
N GLY A 124 1.55 -17.85 -6.06
CA GLY A 124 1.07 -19.10 -5.52
C GLY A 124 2.22 -20.08 -5.24
N ILE A 125 2.09 -21.32 -5.73
CA ILE A 125 3.15 -22.34 -5.65
C ILE A 125 3.89 -22.34 -6.99
N PRO A 126 5.11 -21.80 -7.07
CA PRO A 126 5.87 -21.75 -8.33
C PRO A 126 6.37 -23.14 -8.70
N GLU A 127 6.43 -23.42 -10.01
CA GLU A 127 6.95 -24.69 -10.53
C GLU A 127 8.49 -24.72 -10.51
N GLU A 128 9.11 -23.55 -10.57
CA GLU A 128 10.58 -23.39 -10.59
C GLU A 128 11.05 -22.32 -9.61
N ILE A 129 12.25 -22.46 -9.09
CA ILE A 129 12.99 -21.49 -8.25
C ILE A 129 14.39 -21.28 -8.84
N PRO A 130 14.91 -20.02 -8.82
CA PRO A 130 14.31 -18.83 -8.17
C PRO A 130 13.07 -18.30 -8.89
N ILE A 131 12.15 -17.68 -8.12
CA ILE A 131 10.99 -16.99 -8.68
C ILE A 131 11.47 -15.75 -9.43
N LEU A 132 11.09 -15.64 -10.70
CA LEU A 132 11.39 -14.48 -11.53
C LEU A 132 10.15 -13.58 -11.66
N GLU A 133 10.34 -12.34 -12.07
CA GLU A 133 9.22 -11.41 -12.35
C GLU A 133 8.29 -11.91 -13.46
N THR A 134 8.81 -12.75 -14.36
CA THR A 134 8.08 -13.41 -15.46
C THR A 134 7.39 -14.71 -15.05
N THR A 135 7.63 -15.21 -13.82
CA THR A 135 6.96 -16.42 -13.33
C THR A 135 5.44 -16.23 -13.35
N PRO A 136 4.68 -17.20 -13.87
CA PRO A 136 3.22 -17.11 -13.93
C PRO A 136 2.61 -16.85 -12.54
N GLN A 137 1.69 -15.89 -12.50
CA GLN A 137 0.95 -15.56 -11.27
C GLN A 137 -0.30 -16.44 -11.18
N LYS A 138 -0.35 -17.29 -10.17
CA LYS A 138 -1.44 -18.25 -9.91
C LYS A 138 -1.73 -18.27 -8.39
N PRO A 139 -2.32 -17.19 -7.81
CA PRO A 139 -2.56 -17.11 -6.37
C PRO A 139 -3.44 -18.26 -5.90
N ILE A 140 -3.21 -18.71 -4.65
CA ILE A 140 -3.91 -19.83 -4.02
C ILE A 140 -4.72 -19.40 -2.79
N ASN A 141 -4.84 -18.11 -2.55
CA ASN A 141 -5.63 -17.54 -1.46
C ASN A 141 -6.21 -16.18 -1.86
N PRO A 142 -7.33 -15.74 -1.21
CA PRO A 142 -8.00 -14.49 -1.55
C PRO A 142 -7.15 -13.22 -1.36
N TYR A 143 -6.20 -13.22 -0.41
CA TYR A 143 -5.26 -12.11 -0.28
C TYR A 143 -4.39 -11.97 -1.53
N GLY A 144 -3.71 -13.03 -1.96
CA GLY A 144 -2.90 -13.03 -3.18
C GLY A 144 -3.71 -12.68 -4.42
N GLU A 145 -4.95 -13.22 -4.52
CA GLU A 145 -5.87 -12.90 -5.61
C GLU A 145 -6.25 -11.43 -5.61
N SER A 146 -6.60 -10.84 -4.45
CA SER A 146 -6.92 -9.42 -4.35
C SER A 146 -5.76 -8.52 -4.81
N LYS A 147 -4.52 -8.88 -4.44
CA LYS A 147 -3.31 -8.15 -4.87
C LYS A 147 -3.07 -8.26 -6.38
N LEU A 148 -3.26 -9.45 -6.96
CA LEU A 148 -3.15 -9.65 -8.43
C LEU A 148 -4.24 -8.85 -9.18
N MET A 149 -5.46 -8.82 -8.66
CA MET A 149 -6.53 -7.97 -9.21
C MET A 149 -6.15 -6.48 -9.17
N MET A 150 -5.54 -6.00 -8.08
CA MET A 150 -5.05 -4.63 -7.99
C MET A 150 -3.97 -4.32 -9.05
N GLU A 151 -3.00 -5.23 -9.29
CA GLU A 151 -2.03 -5.09 -10.37
C GLU A 151 -2.73 -5.00 -11.75
N THR A 152 -3.74 -5.84 -11.98
CA THR A 152 -4.51 -5.84 -13.22
C THR A 152 -5.28 -4.54 -13.43
N ILE A 153 -5.91 -4.01 -12.37
CA ILE A 153 -6.64 -2.72 -12.40
C ILE A 153 -5.67 -1.58 -12.74
N MET A 154 -4.49 -1.54 -12.11
CA MET A 154 -3.47 -0.52 -12.42
C MET A 154 -2.97 -0.61 -13.85
N LYS A 155 -2.78 -1.82 -14.41
CA LYS A 155 -2.41 -2.03 -15.82
C LYS A 155 -3.42 -1.39 -16.77
N TRP A 156 -4.72 -1.58 -16.53
CA TRP A 156 -5.76 -0.98 -17.35
C TRP A 156 -5.88 0.52 -17.13
N SER A 157 -5.64 1.00 -15.92
CA SER A 157 -5.60 2.44 -15.60
C SER A 157 -4.41 3.15 -16.24
N ASP A 158 -3.27 2.49 -16.40
CA ASP A 158 -2.15 3.03 -17.19
C ASP A 158 -2.56 3.20 -18.66
N GLN A 159 -3.17 2.17 -19.26
CA GLN A 159 -3.59 2.23 -20.66
C GLN A 159 -4.66 3.29 -20.93
N ALA A 160 -5.63 3.43 -20.02
CA ALA A 160 -6.76 4.33 -20.20
C ALA A 160 -6.48 5.77 -19.77
N TYR A 161 -5.75 5.95 -18.67
CA TYR A 161 -5.59 7.25 -18.00
C TYR A 161 -4.13 7.70 -17.87
N GLY A 162 -3.16 6.86 -18.28
CA GLY A 162 -1.74 7.16 -18.16
C GLY A 162 -1.21 7.16 -16.73
N ILE A 163 -1.87 6.46 -15.80
CA ILE A 163 -1.39 6.31 -14.43
C ILE A 163 -0.28 5.26 -14.42
N LYS A 164 0.96 5.71 -14.32
CA LYS A 164 2.15 4.84 -14.26
C LYS A 164 2.26 4.16 -12.91
N TYR A 165 2.55 2.86 -12.92
CA TYR A 165 2.58 2.07 -11.70
C TYR A 165 3.81 1.16 -11.63
N VAL A 166 4.27 0.91 -10.42
CA VAL A 166 5.33 -0.07 -10.12
C VAL A 166 4.84 -1.00 -9.01
N PRO A 167 4.49 -2.26 -9.30
CA PRO A 167 4.14 -3.23 -8.27
C PRO A 167 5.43 -3.85 -7.70
N LEU A 168 5.61 -3.74 -6.38
CA LEU A 168 6.71 -4.38 -5.66
C LEU A 168 6.17 -5.63 -4.97
N ARG A 169 6.53 -6.82 -5.46
CA ARG A 169 6.07 -8.11 -4.92
C ARG A 169 6.95 -8.53 -3.76
N TYR A 170 6.62 -8.07 -2.56
CA TYR A 170 7.35 -8.39 -1.34
C TYR A 170 7.16 -9.87 -0.96
N PHE A 171 8.23 -10.44 -0.44
CA PHE A 171 8.22 -11.63 0.42
C PHE A 171 7.99 -11.18 1.88
N ASN A 172 8.50 -11.91 2.87
CA ASN A 172 8.39 -11.49 4.25
C ASN A 172 9.39 -10.36 4.55
N VAL A 173 8.86 -9.19 4.87
CA VAL A 173 9.65 -8.03 5.26
C VAL A 173 10.00 -8.15 6.74
N ALA A 174 11.28 -8.03 7.08
CA ALA A 174 11.77 -8.08 8.43
C ALA A 174 12.74 -6.93 8.71
N GLY A 175 12.65 -6.33 9.87
CA GLY A 175 13.55 -5.28 10.32
C GLY A 175 12.88 -4.33 11.31
N ALA A 176 13.71 -3.56 12.00
CA ALA A 176 13.30 -2.48 12.88
C ALA A 176 14.29 -1.32 12.75
N LYS A 177 13.86 -0.12 13.13
CA LYS A 177 14.78 1.02 13.22
C LYS A 177 15.80 0.76 14.33
N PRO A 178 17.11 1.09 14.14
CA PRO A 178 18.16 0.77 15.12
C PRO A 178 17.93 1.34 16.51
N ASP A 179 17.21 2.46 16.62
CA ASP A 179 16.84 3.09 17.90
C ASP A 179 15.60 2.48 18.56
N GLY A 180 14.95 1.50 17.91
CA GLY A 180 13.75 0.83 18.40
C GLY A 180 12.45 1.67 18.32
N SER A 181 12.47 2.83 17.67
CA SER A 181 11.30 3.71 17.60
C SER A 181 10.19 3.23 16.69
N ILE A 182 10.51 2.45 15.66
CA ILE A 182 9.55 1.80 14.76
C ILE A 182 9.99 0.36 14.45
N GLY A 183 9.02 -0.53 14.33
CA GLY A 183 9.20 -1.96 14.04
C GLY A 183 7.86 -2.64 13.82
N GLU A 184 7.89 -3.97 13.83
CA GLU A 184 6.68 -4.80 13.73
C GLU A 184 5.90 -4.74 15.06
N ASP A 185 4.58 -4.52 14.95
CA ASP A 185 3.66 -4.46 16.10
C ASP A 185 2.22 -4.85 15.68
N HIS A 186 2.10 -6.00 15.01
CA HIS A 186 0.79 -6.54 14.63
C HIS A 186 0.27 -7.54 15.68
N GLY A 187 -1.01 -7.54 15.89
CA GLY A 187 -1.67 -8.57 16.68
C GLY A 187 -2.74 -9.34 15.90
N PRO A 188 -2.59 -10.64 15.63
CA PRO A 188 -1.43 -11.51 15.88
C PRO A 188 -0.30 -11.36 14.83
N GLU A 189 0.96 -11.53 15.26
CA GLU A 189 2.07 -11.66 14.32
C GLU A 189 2.03 -13.04 13.63
N THR A 190 2.09 -13.04 12.30
CA THR A 190 1.98 -14.26 11.48
C THR A 190 3.06 -14.37 10.40
N HIS A 191 3.95 -13.40 10.28
CA HIS A 191 4.95 -13.32 9.21
C HIS A 191 6.38 -13.49 9.70
N LEU A 192 6.67 -13.01 10.93
CA LEU A 192 7.98 -13.09 11.56
C LEU A 192 7.90 -14.01 12.77
N LEU A 193 8.86 -14.88 12.92
CA LEU A 193 8.98 -15.81 14.06
C LEU A 193 10.07 -15.33 15.00
#